data_2229a033e8daabcea373d23118c318c5
#
_entry.id   2229a033e8daabcea373d23118c318c5
#
_cell.length_a   1.000
_cell.length_b   1.000
_cell.length_c   1.000
_cell.angle_alpha   90.00
_cell.angle_beta   90.00
_cell.angle_gamma   90.00
#
_symmetry.space_group_name_H-M   'P 1'
#
loop_
_entity.id
_entity.type
_entity.pdbx_description
1 polymer ?
#
loop_
_entity_poly.entity_id
_entity_poly.type
_entity_poly.pdbx_seq_one_letter_code
_entity_poly.pdbx_strand_id
1 'polypeptide(L)'
;MIDAKQFAQVGYKYLGTPYKQLDCQAFVEKCLADCGLKKDLKGSNAWYREMDWVGTPEECKKIYGSIPTGAFLFIWADDGGEVARGYKDGLGNASHIGIVTHTGKGAIHSSSSRGCVAESGFADRTIRNGGWNRIGLSRLFDYGDKINQALSGDKADEVIINMEYAQVITENGLPVKLRPTKSTSRPWLTQIPNGTQLLITERDGMWAKTTYDGCEGYVMEAFLAFDGTAVGSVSISLERGHAEALLAALKQALGGDSNV
;
A
#
# COMPACT_ATOMS: atom_id res chain seq x y z
N MET A 1 -16.26 -16.33 10.38
CA MET A 1 -15.47 -15.09 10.62
C MET A 1 -15.58 -14.72 12.10
N ILE A 2 -14.55 -14.10 12.65
CA ILE A 2 -14.54 -13.57 14.02
C ILE A 2 -15.22 -12.19 13.99
N ASP A 3 -16.12 -11.91 14.92
CA ASP A 3 -16.63 -10.54 15.10
C ASP A 3 -15.47 -9.61 15.51
N ALA A 4 -15.16 -8.63 14.65
CA ALA A 4 -14.05 -7.71 14.85
C ALA A 4 -14.23 -6.83 16.09
N LYS A 5 -15.48 -6.49 16.46
CA LYS A 5 -15.79 -5.74 17.69
C LYS A 5 -15.55 -6.60 18.93
N GLN A 6 -15.94 -7.88 18.87
CA GLN A 6 -15.66 -8.84 19.94
C GLN A 6 -14.15 -9.00 20.14
N PHE A 7 -13.40 -9.12 19.06
CA PHE A 7 -11.94 -9.22 19.12
C PHE A 7 -11.29 -8.00 19.80
N ALA A 8 -11.72 -6.79 19.44
CA ALA A 8 -11.27 -5.58 20.12
C ALA A 8 -11.64 -5.57 21.61
N GLN A 9 -12.87 -6.01 21.94
CA GLN A 9 -13.35 -6.05 23.32
C GLN A 9 -12.58 -7.05 24.18
N VAL A 10 -12.18 -8.19 23.62
CA VAL A 10 -11.36 -9.19 24.31
C VAL A 10 -10.03 -8.60 24.77
N GLY A 11 -9.43 -7.70 23.98
CA GLY A 11 -8.18 -7.04 24.33
C GLY A 11 -8.20 -6.35 25.68
N TYR A 12 -9.36 -5.78 26.08
CA TYR A 12 -9.51 -5.08 27.35
C TYR A 12 -9.42 -5.99 28.58
N LYS A 13 -9.63 -7.30 28.43
CA LYS A 13 -9.44 -8.27 29.53
C LYS A 13 -7.98 -8.34 29.99
N TYR A 14 -7.05 -7.92 29.14
CA TYR A 14 -5.62 -8.01 29.36
C TYR A 14 -4.97 -6.70 29.81
N LEU A 15 -5.74 -5.61 29.98
CA LEU A 15 -5.20 -4.35 30.46
C LEU A 15 -4.36 -4.53 31.74
N GLY A 16 -3.17 -3.94 31.75
CA GLY A 16 -2.23 -4.04 32.86
C GLY A 16 -1.39 -5.34 32.88
N THR A 17 -1.67 -6.33 32.02
CA THR A 17 -0.82 -7.53 31.93
C THR A 17 0.60 -7.15 31.55
N PRO A 18 1.62 -7.57 32.33
CA PRO A 18 3.01 -7.20 32.06
C PRO A 18 3.51 -7.61 30.67
N TYR A 19 4.26 -6.73 29.99
CA TYR A 19 4.83 -6.98 28.66
C TYR A 19 5.68 -8.26 28.59
N LYS A 20 6.43 -8.56 29.66
CA LYS A 20 7.27 -9.78 29.75
C LYS A 20 6.46 -11.07 29.73
N GLN A 21 5.19 -11.03 30.13
CA GLN A 21 4.27 -12.18 30.10
C GLN A 21 3.53 -12.26 28.77
N LEU A 22 3.26 -11.12 28.15
CA LEU A 22 2.45 -11.00 26.97
C LEU A 22 2.98 -9.84 26.13
N ASP A 23 3.90 -10.12 25.22
CA ASP A 23 4.43 -9.11 24.29
C ASP A 23 3.38 -8.70 23.25
N CYS A 24 3.72 -7.82 22.31
CA CYS A 24 2.75 -7.27 21.36
C CYS A 24 2.14 -8.33 20.44
N GLN A 25 2.92 -9.31 20.02
CA GLN A 25 2.43 -10.43 19.21
C GLN A 25 1.60 -11.40 20.04
N ALA A 26 2.15 -11.87 21.17
CA ALA A 26 1.47 -12.82 22.04
C ALA A 26 0.13 -12.27 22.55
N PHE A 27 0.03 -10.95 22.77
CA PHE A 27 -1.23 -10.28 23.10
C PHE A 27 -2.29 -10.47 22.01
N VAL A 28 -1.93 -10.20 20.76
CA VAL A 28 -2.85 -10.36 19.62
C VAL A 28 -3.28 -11.82 19.49
N GLU A 29 -2.34 -12.75 19.56
CA GLU A 29 -2.60 -14.19 19.46
C GLU A 29 -3.47 -14.71 20.59
N LYS A 30 -3.28 -14.18 21.80
CA LYS A 30 -4.11 -14.50 22.95
C LYS A 30 -5.54 -14.00 22.77
N CYS A 31 -5.73 -12.77 22.23
CA CYS A 31 -7.05 -12.25 21.90
C CYS A 31 -7.75 -13.11 20.84
N LEU A 32 -7.01 -13.56 19.81
CA LEU A 32 -7.53 -14.48 18.79
C LEU A 32 -7.95 -15.82 19.39
N ALA A 33 -7.13 -16.40 20.25
CA ALA A 33 -7.44 -17.66 20.90
C ALA A 33 -8.72 -17.58 21.76
N ASP A 34 -8.93 -16.44 22.43
CA ASP A 34 -10.17 -16.19 23.19
C ASP A 34 -11.40 -15.98 22.29
N CYS A 35 -11.18 -15.62 21.03
CA CYS A 35 -12.21 -15.58 19.98
C CYS A 35 -12.38 -16.93 19.24
N GLY A 36 -11.72 -17.99 19.71
CA GLY A 36 -11.84 -19.34 19.16
C GLY A 36 -10.89 -19.66 18.00
N LEU A 37 -9.96 -18.77 17.64
CA LEU A 37 -8.98 -18.96 16.57
C LEU A 37 -7.56 -19.05 17.12
N LYS A 38 -6.94 -20.21 17.02
CA LYS A 38 -5.52 -20.37 17.33
C LYS A 38 -4.70 -20.10 16.07
N LYS A 39 -3.94 -19.03 16.07
CA LYS A 39 -2.96 -18.69 15.04
C LYS A 39 -1.69 -18.18 15.72
N ASP A 40 -0.57 -18.78 15.42
CA ASP A 40 0.76 -18.45 15.95
C ASP A 40 1.64 -18.04 14.77
N LEU A 41 1.91 -16.75 14.66
CA LEU A 41 2.82 -16.19 13.67
C LEU A 41 4.04 -15.62 14.40
N LYS A 42 5.19 -15.74 13.77
CA LYS A 42 6.45 -15.32 14.43
C LYS A 42 6.76 -13.86 14.18
N GLY A 43 6.20 -12.98 15.01
CA GLY A 43 6.46 -11.55 15.02
C GLY A 43 5.45 -10.70 14.26
N SER A 44 5.43 -9.42 14.59
CA SER A 44 4.55 -8.42 13.97
C SER A 44 4.77 -8.31 12.45
N ASN A 45 5.98 -8.58 11.96
CA ASN A 45 6.29 -8.66 10.54
C ASN A 45 5.55 -9.80 9.82
N ALA A 46 5.42 -10.97 10.46
CA ALA A 46 4.66 -12.08 9.90
C ALA A 46 3.16 -11.73 9.87
N TRP A 47 2.64 -11.14 10.94
CA TRP A 47 1.26 -10.65 10.97
C TRP A 47 0.97 -9.61 9.90
N TYR A 48 1.88 -8.67 9.66
CA TYR A 48 1.75 -7.63 8.63
C TYR A 48 1.58 -8.24 7.23
N ARG A 49 2.33 -9.29 6.93
CA ARG A 49 2.31 -10.00 5.63
C ARG A 49 1.12 -10.95 5.44
N GLU A 50 0.44 -11.28 6.53
CA GLU A 50 -0.77 -12.11 6.51
C GLU A 50 -2.06 -11.29 6.34
N MET A 51 -1.97 -9.98 6.27
CA MET A 51 -3.15 -9.14 6.04
C MET A 51 -3.62 -9.23 4.59
N ASP A 52 -4.92 -9.34 4.40
CA ASP A 52 -5.55 -9.31 3.07
C ASP A 52 -5.55 -7.90 2.48
N TRP A 53 -5.50 -6.87 3.33
CA TRP A 53 -5.30 -5.49 2.94
C TRP A 53 -4.43 -4.77 3.97
N VAL A 54 -3.51 -3.93 3.46
CA VAL A 54 -2.70 -3.03 4.28
C VAL A 54 -2.62 -1.66 3.61
N GLY A 55 -2.76 -0.61 4.40
CA GLY A 55 -2.62 0.78 3.95
C GLY A 55 -2.45 1.73 5.11
N THR A 56 -2.29 3.01 4.80
CA THR A 56 -2.27 4.07 5.81
C THR A 56 -3.66 4.28 6.43
N PRO A 57 -3.76 4.92 7.62
CA PRO A 57 -5.04 5.30 8.19
C PRO A 57 -5.90 6.15 7.26
N GLU A 58 -5.28 7.02 6.46
CA GLU A 58 -5.95 7.90 5.49
C GLU A 58 -6.51 7.09 4.32
N GLU A 59 -5.74 6.15 3.77
CA GLU A 59 -6.19 5.25 2.72
C GLU A 59 -7.35 4.37 3.20
N CYS A 60 -7.26 3.84 4.43
CA CYS A 60 -8.34 3.06 5.02
C CYS A 60 -9.65 3.87 5.10
N LYS A 61 -9.57 5.11 5.59
CA LYS A 61 -10.73 6.01 5.65
C LYS A 61 -11.28 6.33 4.26
N LYS A 62 -10.41 6.56 3.28
CA LYS A 62 -10.79 6.87 1.90
C LYS A 62 -11.54 5.69 1.26
N ILE A 63 -11.05 4.47 1.43
CA ILE A 63 -11.59 3.26 0.78
C ILE A 63 -12.85 2.77 1.51
N TYR A 64 -12.79 2.68 2.84
CA TYR A 64 -13.82 2.04 3.67
C TYR A 64 -14.71 3.03 4.43
N GLY A 65 -14.40 4.32 4.39
CA GLY A 65 -15.14 5.39 5.07
C GLY A 65 -14.71 5.61 6.53
N SER A 66 -14.05 4.65 7.15
CA SER A 66 -13.56 4.73 8.52
C SER A 66 -12.46 3.70 8.78
N ILE A 67 -11.77 3.81 9.91
CA ILE A 67 -10.91 2.73 10.42
C ILE A 67 -11.81 1.80 11.24
N PRO A 68 -11.97 0.52 10.85
CA PRO A 68 -12.88 -0.37 11.54
C PRO A 68 -12.32 -0.81 12.90
N THR A 69 -13.22 -0.95 13.88
CA THR A 69 -12.91 -1.59 15.16
C THR A 69 -12.39 -3.00 14.93
N GLY A 70 -11.37 -3.40 15.68
CA GLY A 70 -10.78 -4.74 15.57
C GLY A 70 -9.83 -4.91 14.38
N ALA A 71 -9.62 -3.88 13.55
CA ALA A 71 -8.54 -3.89 12.57
C ALA A 71 -7.18 -3.99 13.29
N PHE A 72 -6.19 -4.54 12.59
CA PHE A 72 -4.83 -4.54 13.09
C PHE A 72 -4.17 -3.19 12.86
N LEU A 73 -3.32 -2.81 13.79
CA LEU A 73 -2.50 -1.61 13.70
C LEU A 73 -1.04 -2.01 13.72
N PHE A 74 -0.24 -1.34 12.89
CA PHE A 74 1.20 -1.55 12.85
C PHE A 74 1.96 -0.23 12.95
N ILE A 75 3.12 -0.31 13.60
CA ILE A 75 4.18 0.68 13.47
C ILE A 75 5.12 0.14 12.40
N TRP A 76 5.13 0.81 11.28
CA TRP A 76 5.88 0.38 10.10
C TRP A 76 6.90 1.43 9.68
N ALA A 77 8.02 0.97 9.17
CA ALA A 77 9.05 1.80 8.54
C ALA A 77 9.56 1.10 7.27
N ASP A 78 9.94 1.90 6.29
CA ASP A 78 10.83 1.46 5.24
C ASP A 78 12.25 1.41 5.85
N ASP A 79 12.70 0.22 6.20
CA ASP A 79 13.88 0.03 7.04
C ASP A 79 15.19 -0.07 6.28
N GLY A 80 15.16 0.12 4.95
CA GLY A 80 16.37 0.03 4.14
C GLY A 80 17.12 -1.30 4.22
N GLY A 81 16.49 -2.36 4.79
CA GLY A 81 17.05 -3.68 4.94
C GLY A 81 17.42 -4.08 6.37
N GLU A 82 17.02 -3.31 7.38
CA GLU A 82 17.19 -3.65 8.81
C GLU A 82 16.25 -4.77 9.30
N VAL A 83 15.25 -5.17 8.50
CA VAL A 83 14.40 -6.31 8.83
C VAL A 83 15.19 -7.61 8.95
N ALA A 84 14.67 -8.50 9.76
CA ALA A 84 15.19 -9.86 9.86
C ALA A 84 15.28 -10.51 8.46
N ARG A 85 16.33 -11.33 8.26
CA ARG A 85 16.68 -11.92 6.95
C ARG A 85 15.50 -12.55 6.19
N GLY A 86 14.53 -13.15 6.91
CA GLY A 86 13.34 -13.77 6.32
C GLY A 86 12.30 -12.79 5.77
N TYR A 87 12.47 -11.48 5.95
CA TYR A 87 11.53 -10.44 5.54
C TYR A 87 12.14 -9.38 4.62
N LYS A 88 13.26 -9.70 3.96
CA LYS A 88 13.88 -8.85 2.95
C LYS A 88 13.16 -8.98 1.60
N ASP A 89 11.91 -8.60 1.59
CA ASP A 89 10.96 -8.73 0.47
C ASP A 89 10.49 -7.37 -0.07
N GLY A 90 11.04 -6.27 0.44
CA GLY A 90 10.66 -4.91 0.05
C GLY A 90 9.37 -4.39 0.73
N LEU A 91 8.74 -5.20 1.60
CA LEU A 91 7.50 -4.81 2.28
C LEU A 91 7.75 -4.00 3.57
N GLY A 92 9.00 -3.64 3.85
CA GLY A 92 9.39 -2.86 5.02
C GLY A 92 9.32 -3.64 6.34
N ASN A 93 9.41 -2.92 7.45
CA ASN A 93 9.48 -3.45 8.80
C ASN A 93 8.28 -3.01 9.66
N ALA A 94 7.38 -3.94 9.93
CA ALA A 94 6.32 -3.77 10.92
C ALA A 94 6.85 -4.16 12.31
N SER A 95 7.40 -3.20 13.03
CA SER A 95 8.10 -3.42 14.31
C SER A 95 7.19 -3.60 15.51
N HIS A 96 5.88 -3.31 15.36
CA HIS A 96 4.90 -3.40 16.45
C HIS A 96 3.50 -3.66 15.90
N ILE A 97 2.65 -4.31 16.72
CA ILE A 97 1.27 -4.65 16.37
C ILE A 97 0.32 -4.31 17.53
N GLY A 98 -0.91 -3.91 17.20
CA GLY A 98 -2.01 -3.67 18.11
C GLY A 98 -3.36 -3.90 17.44
N ILE A 99 -4.44 -3.63 18.16
CA ILE A 99 -5.82 -3.80 17.74
C ILE A 99 -6.54 -2.46 17.85
N VAL A 100 -7.27 -2.05 16.82
CA VAL A 100 -8.10 -0.83 16.84
C VAL A 100 -9.19 -0.98 17.90
N THR A 101 -9.27 0.01 18.81
CA THR A 101 -10.25 0.01 19.90
C THR A 101 -11.69 0.21 19.38
N HIS A 102 -12.66 -0.13 20.22
CA HIS A 102 -14.08 0.05 19.90
C HIS A 102 -14.48 1.52 19.67
N THR A 103 -13.67 2.47 20.12
CA THR A 103 -13.88 3.90 19.84
C THR A 103 -13.38 4.30 18.43
N GLY A 104 -12.60 3.44 17.76
CA GLY A 104 -11.94 3.76 16.50
C GLY A 104 -10.90 4.89 16.58
N LYS A 105 -10.54 5.33 17.78
CA LYS A 105 -9.65 6.49 18.02
C LYS A 105 -8.26 6.10 18.51
N GLY A 106 -8.00 4.84 18.71
CA GLY A 106 -6.74 4.37 19.27
C GLY A 106 -6.52 2.88 19.10
N ALA A 107 -5.49 2.41 19.75
CA ALA A 107 -5.09 1.01 19.80
C ALA A 107 -5.08 0.47 21.22
N ILE A 108 -5.44 -0.80 21.36
CA ILE A 108 -5.06 -1.59 22.53
C ILE A 108 -3.91 -2.50 22.11
N HIS A 109 -2.83 -2.51 22.87
CA HIS A 109 -1.61 -3.23 22.53
C HIS A 109 -0.77 -3.53 23.77
N SER A 110 0.10 -4.52 23.69
CA SER A 110 1.11 -4.72 24.73
C SER A 110 2.32 -3.83 24.43
N SER A 111 2.55 -2.85 25.28
CA SER A 111 3.55 -1.79 25.10
C SER A 111 4.81 -2.10 25.90
N SER A 112 5.95 -2.24 25.23
CA SER A 112 7.24 -2.38 25.90
C SER A 112 7.64 -1.14 26.68
N SER A 113 7.30 0.07 26.19
CA SER A 113 7.61 1.34 26.87
C SER A 113 6.76 1.58 28.11
N ARG A 114 5.50 1.10 28.12
CA ARG A 114 4.61 1.17 29.29
C ARG A 114 4.76 -0.06 30.20
N GLY A 115 5.46 -1.09 29.74
CA GLY A 115 5.70 -2.33 30.47
C GLY A 115 4.49 -3.25 30.57
N CYS A 116 3.36 -2.95 29.92
CA CYS A 116 2.13 -3.73 30.03
C CYS A 116 1.20 -3.53 28.81
N VAL A 117 0.12 -4.31 28.78
CA VAL A 117 -1.02 -4.06 27.87
C VAL A 117 -1.70 -2.76 28.28
N ALA A 118 -1.83 -1.85 27.33
CA ALA A 118 -2.38 -0.53 27.54
C ALA A 118 -3.14 -0.03 26.29
N GLU A 119 -3.98 0.97 26.49
CA GLU A 119 -4.61 1.70 25.40
C GLU A 119 -3.77 2.93 25.04
N SER A 120 -3.68 3.25 23.75
CA SER A 120 -2.99 4.43 23.23
C SER A 120 -3.79 5.07 22.10
N GLY A 121 -3.67 6.39 21.93
CA GLY A 121 -4.21 7.08 20.76
C GLY A 121 -3.40 6.78 19.49
N PHE A 122 -3.98 7.06 18.31
CA PHE A 122 -3.26 6.89 17.03
C PHE A 122 -1.99 7.76 16.94
N ALA A 123 -2.01 8.94 17.53
CA ALA A 123 -0.90 9.89 17.53
C ALA A 123 -0.10 9.88 18.83
N ASP A 124 -0.09 8.79 19.57
CA ASP A 124 0.64 8.70 20.83
C ASP A 124 2.15 8.79 20.59
N ARG A 125 2.76 9.92 21.01
CA ARG A 125 4.18 10.21 20.81
C ARG A 125 5.12 9.31 21.62
N THR A 126 4.61 8.53 22.55
CA THR A 126 5.41 7.53 23.28
C THR A 126 5.72 6.30 22.42
N ILE A 127 5.07 6.18 21.28
CA ILE A 127 5.26 5.10 20.31
C ILE A 127 6.35 5.52 19.32
N ARG A 128 7.34 4.65 19.08
CA ARG A 128 8.42 4.89 18.13
C ARG A 128 7.88 5.23 16.71
N ASN A 129 8.67 5.98 15.94
CA ASN A 129 8.42 6.29 14.53
C ASN A 129 7.10 7.01 14.23
N GLY A 130 6.63 7.86 15.14
CA GLY A 130 5.48 8.72 14.87
C GLY A 130 4.11 8.06 15.08
N GLY A 131 4.07 6.88 15.70
CA GLY A 131 2.82 6.23 16.07
C GLY A 131 2.34 5.17 15.05
N TRP A 132 1.06 4.88 15.12
CA TRP A 132 0.41 3.88 14.27
C TRP A 132 0.23 4.42 12.85
N ASN A 133 0.94 3.84 11.89
CA ASN A 133 0.99 4.35 10.52
C ASN A 133 0.55 3.34 9.45
N ARG A 134 0.15 2.13 9.85
CA ARG A 134 -0.48 1.15 8.96
C ARG A 134 -1.67 0.49 9.63
N ILE A 135 -2.70 0.28 8.83
CA ILE A 135 -3.89 -0.51 9.15
C ILE A 135 -3.82 -1.81 8.37
N GLY A 136 -4.11 -2.92 9.04
CA GLY A 136 -4.25 -4.23 8.39
C GLY A 136 -5.69 -4.73 8.56
N LEU A 137 -6.26 -5.27 7.50
CA LEU A 137 -7.54 -5.96 7.51
C LEU A 137 -7.36 -7.40 7.06
N SER A 138 -8.08 -8.33 7.69
CA SER A 138 -8.02 -9.74 7.34
C SER A 138 -9.43 -10.32 7.17
N ARG A 139 -9.62 -11.13 6.14
CA ARG A 139 -10.86 -11.88 5.86
C ARG A 139 -11.26 -12.87 6.96
N LEU A 140 -10.41 -13.08 7.94
CA LEU A 140 -10.75 -13.84 9.13
C LEU A 140 -11.82 -13.14 10.00
N PHE A 141 -11.99 -11.83 9.83
CA PHE A 141 -12.84 -10.97 10.65
C PHE A 141 -14.05 -10.47 9.90
N ASP A 142 -15.13 -10.31 10.65
CA ASP A 142 -16.33 -9.59 10.22
C ASP A 142 -16.23 -8.12 10.67
N TYR A 143 -15.97 -7.23 9.71
CA TYR A 143 -15.96 -5.77 9.89
C TYR A 143 -17.28 -5.12 9.45
N GLY A 144 -18.28 -5.92 9.05
CA GLY A 144 -19.53 -5.50 8.44
C GLY A 144 -19.50 -5.59 6.90
N ASP A 145 -20.71 -5.72 6.32
CA ASP A 145 -20.91 -6.11 4.91
C ASP A 145 -20.08 -5.31 3.91
N LYS A 146 -20.02 -3.99 4.06
CA LYS A 146 -19.30 -3.12 3.13
C LYS A 146 -17.80 -3.43 3.06
N ILE A 147 -17.18 -3.66 4.23
CA ILE A 147 -15.74 -3.93 4.31
C ILE A 147 -15.47 -5.37 3.90
N ASN A 148 -16.27 -6.30 4.37
CA ASN A 148 -16.14 -7.72 4.05
C ASN A 148 -16.29 -7.97 2.55
N GLN A 149 -17.25 -7.33 1.89
CA GLN A 149 -17.43 -7.39 0.44
C GLN A 149 -16.21 -6.83 -0.31
N ALA A 150 -15.66 -5.71 0.15
CA ALA A 150 -14.46 -5.13 -0.46
C ALA A 150 -13.20 -6.00 -0.24
N LEU A 151 -13.12 -6.72 0.90
CA LEU A 151 -12.02 -7.65 1.18
C LEU A 151 -12.17 -9.00 0.46
N SER A 152 -13.39 -9.46 0.21
CA SER A 152 -13.63 -10.75 -0.48
C SER A 152 -13.31 -10.70 -1.98
N GLY A 153 -13.04 -9.52 -2.50
CA GLY A 153 -12.68 -9.38 -3.92
C GLY A 153 -13.87 -9.45 -4.87
N ASP A 154 -15.12 -9.44 -4.36
CA ASP A 154 -16.35 -9.36 -5.17
C ASP A 154 -16.52 -8.00 -5.88
N LYS A 155 -15.67 -7.05 -5.55
CA LYS A 155 -15.23 -5.97 -6.45
C LYS A 155 -13.73 -6.15 -6.64
N ALA A 156 -13.36 -6.89 -7.66
CA ALA A 156 -12.05 -6.74 -8.25
C ALA A 156 -11.79 -5.24 -8.39
N ASP A 157 -10.67 -4.76 -7.81
CA ASP A 157 -10.23 -3.40 -8.11
C ASP A 157 -10.11 -3.32 -9.62
N GLU A 158 -11.08 -2.66 -10.25
CA GLU A 158 -11.02 -2.35 -11.66
C GLU A 158 -9.89 -1.33 -11.80
N VAL A 159 -8.68 -1.82 -12.03
CA VAL A 159 -7.56 -0.96 -12.38
C VAL A 159 -7.83 -0.48 -13.79
N ILE A 160 -8.53 0.64 -13.91
CA ILE A 160 -8.69 1.33 -15.18
C ILE A 160 -7.33 1.96 -15.49
N ILE A 161 -6.51 1.26 -16.24
CA ILE A 161 -5.31 1.85 -16.83
C ILE A 161 -5.79 2.61 -18.07
N ASN A 162 -6.00 3.91 -17.91
CA ASN A 162 -6.18 4.78 -19.06
C ASN A 162 -4.86 4.88 -19.79
N MET A 163 -4.71 4.07 -20.83
CA MET A 163 -3.58 4.13 -21.72
C MET A 163 -3.95 5.06 -22.88
N GLU A 164 -3.17 6.08 -23.10
CA GLU A 164 -3.32 7.05 -24.18
C GLU A 164 -2.02 7.10 -24.96
N TYR A 165 -2.09 7.05 -26.28
CA TYR A 165 -0.91 7.30 -27.11
C TYR A 165 -0.76 8.80 -27.37
N ALA A 166 0.49 9.25 -27.32
CA ALA A 166 0.85 10.59 -27.73
C ALA A 166 2.08 10.55 -28.62
N GLN A 167 2.12 11.41 -29.63
CA GLN A 167 3.28 11.57 -30.47
C GLN A 167 4.15 12.75 -30.02
N VAL A 168 5.45 12.55 -29.94
CA VAL A 168 6.39 13.64 -29.67
C VAL A 168 6.39 14.61 -30.84
N ILE A 169 6.00 15.87 -30.58
CA ILE A 169 5.98 16.94 -31.58
C ILE A 169 6.75 18.15 -31.05
N THR A 170 7.80 18.54 -31.80
CA THR A 170 8.57 19.75 -31.53
C THR A 170 8.65 20.61 -32.78
N GLU A 171 8.49 21.93 -32.63
CA GLU A 171 8.49 22.88 -33.72
C GLU A 171 9.78 22.85 -34.58
N ASN A 172 10.91 22.51 -33.96
CA ASN A 172 12.22 22.47 -34.58
C ASN A 172 12.71 21.05 -34.92
N GLY A 173 11.87 20.02 -34.74
CA GLY A 173 12.22 18.62 -34.99
C GLY A 173 13.26 18.02 -34.05
N LEU A 174 13.67 18.73 -33.02
CA LEU A 174 14.66 18.24 -32.05
C LEU A 174 14.03 17.24 -31.02
N PRO A 175 14.84 16.31 -30.51
CA PRO A 175 14.36 15.34 -29.50
C PRO A 175 13.99 16.03 -28.19
N VAL A 176 13.03 15.45 -27.47
CA VAL A 176 12.65 15.86 -26.14
C VAL A 176 13.38 15.04 -25.08
N LYS A 177 13.49 15.59 -23.86
CA LYS A 177 14.19 14.96 -22.75
C LYS A 177 13.24 14.15 -21.88
N LEU A 178 13.51 12.85 -21.73
CA LEU A 178 12.89 12.02 -20.68
C LEU A 178 13.59 12.30 -19.35
N ARG A 179 12.83 12.61 -18.30
CA ARG A 179 13.36 13.06 -17.03
C ARG A 179 12.99 12.14 -15.88
N PRO A 180 13.87 11.94 -14.88
CA PRO A 180 13.57 11.06 -13.74
C PRO A 180 12.48 11.63 -12.82
N THR A 181 12.24 12.95 -12.88
CA THR A 181 11.25 13.65 -12.05
C THR A 181 10.58 14.75 -12.87
N LYS A 182 9.42 15.24 -12.42
CA LYS A 182 8.67 16.37 -12.99
C LYS A 182 9.43 17.70 -12.79
N SER A 183 10.64 17.81 -13.32
CA SER A 183 11.53 18.98 -13.16
C SER A 183 12.47 19.17 -14.35
N THR A 184 12.66 20.42 -14.77
CA THR A 184 13.61 20.80 -15.82
C THR A 184 15.04 21.02 -15.29
N SER A 185 15.22 21.17 -14.00
CA SER A 185 16.52 21.51 -13.36
C SER A 185 17.42 20.28 -13.10
N ARG A 186 16.92 19.06 -13.27
CA ARG A 186 17.69 17.83 -13.08
C ARG A 186 18.19 17.26 -14.41
N PRO A 187 19.27 16.46 -14.41
CA PRO A 187 19.71 15.70 -15.58
C PRO A 187 18.54 14.87 -16.14
N TRP A 188 18.57 14.64 -17.45
CA TRP A 188 17.62 13.75 -18.12
C TRP A 188 18.15 12.32 -18.18
N LEU A 189 17.25 11.34 -18.34
CA LEU A 189 17.57 9.92 -18.50
C LEU A 189 18.04 9.62 -19.92
N THR A 190 17.22 10.01 -20.90
CA THR A 190 17.48 9.83 -22.31
C THR A 190 16.77 10.90 -23.14
N GLN A 191 16.96 10.87 -24.44
CA GLN A 191 16.28 11.76 -25.41
C GLN A 191 15.34 10.96 -26.30
N ILE A 192 14.14 11.45 -26.48
CA ILE A 192 13.10 10.83 -27.32
C ILE A 192 13.02 11.59 -28.63
N PRO A 193 13.24 10.95 -29.78
CA PRO A 193 13.18 11.61 -31.09
C PRO A 193 11.81 12.24 -31.37
N ASN A 194 11.81 13.32 -32.13
CA ASN A 194 10.57 13.89 -32.67
C ASN A 194 9.86 12.86 -33.55
N GLY A 195 8.52 12.81 -33.47
CA GLY A 195 7.71 11.84 -34.18
C GLY A 195 7.52 10.50 -33.47
N THR A 196 8.26 10.25 -32.38
CA THR A 196 8.11 9.00 -31.57
C THR A 196 6.71 8.92 -30.95
N GLN A 197 6.06 7.77 -31.12
CA GLN A 197 4.81 7.45 -30.42
C GLN A 197 5.12 6.89 -29.02
N LEU A 198 4.48 7.44 -28.00
CA LEU A 198 4.66 7.08 -26.62
C LEU A 198 3.35 6.59 -26.02
N LEU A 199 3.44 5.56 -25.20
CA LEU A 199 2.35 5.16 -24.33
C LEU A 199 2.40 5.98 -23.04
N ILE A 200 1.36 6.74 -22.76
CA ILE A 200 1.24 7.59 -21.60
C ILE A 200 0.44 6.86 -20.52
N THR A 201 1.00 6.74 -19.32
CA THR A 201 0.41 6.01 -18.20
C THR A 201 -0.12 6.94 -17.09
N GLU A 202 0.29 8.21 -17.08
CA GLU A 202 -0.12 9.23 -16.11
C GLU A 202 0.02 10.62 -16.73
N ARG A 203 -0.91 11.55 -16.41
CA ARG A 203 -0.87 12.95 -16.82
C ARG A 203 -1.33 13.87 -15.68
N ASP A 204 -0.78 15.07 -15.61
CA ASP A 204 -1.20 16.12 -14.67
C ASP A 204 -1.42 17.50 -15.33
N GLY A 205 -1.45 17.57 -16.66
CA GLY A 205 -1.59 18.81 -17.43
C GLY A 205 -0.28 19.55 -17.70
N MET A 206 0.82 19.13 -17.09
CA MET A 206 2.16 19.68 -17.34
C MET A 206 3.15 18.57 -17.70
N TRP A 207 3.04 17.42 -17.08
CA TRP A 207 3.92 16.27 -17.25
C TRP A 207 3.14 15.00 -17.56
N ALA A 208 3.67 14.23 -18.48
CA ALA A 208 3.18 12.90 -18.84
C ALA A 208 4.24 11.86 -18.46
N LYS A 209 3.81 10.77 -17.84
CA LYS A 209 4.66 9.63 -17.48
C LYS A 209 4.65 8.62 -18.62
N THR A 210 5.82 8.15 -19.00
CA THR A 210 6.02 7.17 -20.08
C THR A 210 7.25 6.33 -19.84
N THR A 211 7.39 5.26 -20.61
CA THR A 211 8.62 4.48 -20.70
C THR A 211 9.16 4.57 -22.13
N TYR A 212 10.45 4.86 -22.27
CA TYR A 212 11.14 4.90 -23.56
C TYR A 212 12.56 4.35 -23.37
N ASP A 213 12.97 3.47 -24.28
CA ASP A 213 14.30 2.81 -24.27
C ASP A 213 14.63 2.18 -22.91
N GLY A 214 13.65 1.46 -22.33
CA GLY A 214 13.77 0.81 -21.02
C GLY A 214 13.82 1.75 -19.80
N CYS A 215 13.74 3.07 -20.01
CA CYS A 215 13.75 4.08 -18.96
C CYS A 215 12.33 4.60 -18.69
N GLU A 216 11.83 4.45 -17.46
CA GLU A 216 10.61 5.12 -17.00
C GLU A 216 10.92 6.55 -16.56
N GLY A 217 10.10 7.51 -17.00
CA GLY A 217 10.30 8.91 -16.65
C GLY A 217 9.17 9.82 -17.09
N TYR A 218 9.45 11.13 -17.10
CA TYR A 218 8.49 12.18 -17.38
C TYR A 218 8.90 13.03 -18.58
N VAL A 219 7.93 13.33 -19.44
CA VAL A 219 8.04 14.28 -20.56
C VAL A 219 7.05 15.42 -20.35
N MET A 220 7.39 16.64 -20.73
CA MET A 220 6.44 17.75 -20.66
C MET A 220 5.35 17.57 -21.71
N GLU A 221 4.08 17.69 -21.30
CA GLU A 221 2.92 17.57 -22.18
C GLU A 221 2.92 18.58 -23.34
N ALA A 222 3.58 19.73 -23.16
CA ALA A 222 3.74 20.73 -24.21
C ALA A 222 4.46 20.22 -25.49
N PHE A 223 5.14 19.07 -25.39
CA PHE A 223 5.83 18.43 -26.52
C PHE A 223 5.10 17.18 -27.01
N LEU A 224 3.85 16.97 -26.60
CA LEU A 224 3.08 15.79 -26.94
C LEU A 224 1.80 16.18 -27.69
N ALA A 225 1.55 15.55 -28.79
CA ALA A 225 0.26 15.60 -29.47
C ALA A 225 -0.53 14.34 -29.13
N PHE A 226 -1.68 14.54 -28.51
CA PHE A 226 -2.63 13.50 -28.21
C PHE A 226 -3.65 13.44 -29.36
N ASP A 227 -3.82 12.27 -29.95
CA ASP A 227 -4.73 12.10 -31.09
C ASP A 227 -6.21 11.99 -30.66
N GLY A 228 -6.46 12.03 -29.36
CA GLY A 228 -7.80 11.94 -28.79
C GLY A 228 -8.46 10.56 -28.92
N THR A 229 -7.76 9.59 -29.51
CA THR A 229 -8.18 8.20 -29.51
C THR A 229 -7.68 7.57 -28.22
N ALA A 230 -8.54 7.49 -27.22
CA ALA A 230 -8.28 6.64 -26.04
C ALA A 230 -8.11 5.21 -26.54
N VAL A 231 -6.90 4.67 -26.44
CA VAL A 231 -6.57 3.32 -26.95
C VAL A 231 -7.11 2.23 -26.03
N GLY A 232 -8.25 2.46 -25.44
CA GLY A 232 -8.97 1.50 -24.64
C GLY A 232 -8.58 1.58 -23.16
N SER A 233 -9.58 1.48 -22.32
CA SER A 233 -9.41 1.13 -20.92
C SER A 233 -9.29 -0.39 -20.85
N VAL A 234 -8.17 -0.92 -20.39
CA VAL A 234 -8.08 -2.34 -20.02
C VAL A 234 -8.49 -2.44 -18.56
N SER A 235 -9.72 -2.89 -18.35
CA SER A 235 -10.17 -3.30 -17.02
C SER A 235 -9.63 -4.68 -16.72
N ILE A 236 -8.66 -4.78 -15.83
CA ILE A 236 -8.15 -6.06 -15.36
C ILE A 236 -8.59 -6.21 -13.91
N SER A 237 -9.45 -7.21 -13.71
CA SER A 237 -9.90 -7.64 -12.40
C SER A 237 -8.84 -8.56 -11.79
N LEU A 238 -8.00 -8.06 -10.90
CA LEU A 238 -6.90 -8.82 -10.32
C LEU A 238 -6.83 -8.60 -8.81
N GLU A 239 -6.46 -9.64 -8.09
CA GLU A 239 -6.00 -9.49 -6.70
C GLU A 239 -4.81 -8.51 -6.69
N ARG A 240 -4.78 -7.59 -5.71
CA ARG A 240 -3.85 -6.43 -5.70
C ARG A 240 -2.38 -6.80 -5.95
N GLY A 241 -1.88 -7.88 -5.34
CA GLY A 241 -0.50 -8.36 -5.57
C GLY A 241 -0.23 -8.81 -7.00
N HIS A 242 -1.24 -9.35 -7.68
CA HIS A 242 -1.15 -9.73 -9.09
C HIS A 242 -1.29 -8.52 -10.02
N ALA A 243 -2.06 -7.50 -9.63
CA ALA A 243 -2.21 -6.27 -10.41
C ALA A 243 -0.89 -5.49 -10.49
N GLU A 244 -0.16 -5.37 -9.39
CA GLU A 244 1.15 -4.72 -9.36
C GLU A 244 2.21 -5.52 -10.17
N ALA A 245 2.23 -6.84 -10.03
CA ALA A 245 3.13 -7.71 -10.77
C ALA A 245 2.83 -7.69 -12.29
N LEU A 246 1.55 -7.69 -12.66
CA LEU A 246 1.14 -7.60 -14.07
C LEU A 246 1.43 -6.21 -14.65
N LEU A 247 1.20 -5.14 -13.88
CA LEU A 247 1.56 -3.77 -14.31
C LEU A 247 3.06 -3.65 -14.56
N ALA A 248 3.88 -4.25 -13.71
CA ALA A 248 5.32 -4.31 -13.89
C ALA A 248 5.69 -5.13 -15.15
N ALA A 249 5.07 -6.29 -15.35
CA ALA A 249 5.29 -7.15 -16.51
C ALA A 249 4.82 -6.50 -17.82
N LEU A 250 3.66 -5.82 -17.83
CA LEU A 250 3.16 -5.06 -18.98
C LEU A 250 4.08 -3.89 -19.31
N LYS A 251 4.56 -3.15 -18.32
CA LYS A 251 5.56 -2.08 -18.53
C LYS A 251 6.85 -2.60 -19.16
N GLN A 252 7.30 -3.78 -18.74
CA GLN A 252 8.48 -4.44 -19.29
C GLN A 252 8.25 -4.95 -20.72
N ALA A 253 7.11 -5.56 -20.99
CA ALA A 253 6.77 -6.09 -22.31
C ALA A 253 6.55 -4.98 -23.35
N LEU A 254 5.89 -3.88 -22.96
CA LEU A 254 5.59 -2.75 -23.85
C LEU A 254 6.80 -1.82 -24.04
N GLY A 255 7.77 -1.83 -23.13
CA GLY A 255 9.03 -1.11 -23.26
C GLY A 255 10.11 -1.86 -24.04
N GLY A 256 9.87 -3.13 -24.42
CA GLY A 256 10.86 -4.02 -25.06
C GLY A 256 10.83 -4.08 -26.58
N ASP A 257 9.81 -3.58 -27.26
CA ASP A 257 9.67 -3.67 -28.73
C ASP A 257 9.82 -2.31 -29.45
N SER A 258 10.98 -1.68 -29.30
CA SER A 258 11.39 -0.57 -30.14
C SER A 258 12.64 -0.94 -30.96
N ASN A 259 12.69 -2.16 -31.52
CA ASN A 259 13.67 -2.56 -32.53
C ASN A 259 12.94 -3.16 -33.74
N VAL A 260 12.43 -2.31 -34.60
CA VAL A 260 12.33 -2.54 -36.05
C VAL A 260 12.61 -1.22 -36.75
#